data_d50bc618699b597f39e0e64bed9f5928
#
_entry.id   d50bc618699b597f39e0e64bed9f5928
#
_cell.length_a   1.000
_cell.length_b   1.000
_cell.length_c   1.000
_cell.angle_alpha   90.00
_cell.angle_beta   90.00
_cell.angle_gamma   90.00
#
_symmetry.space_group_name_H-M   'P 1'
#
loop_
_entity.id
_entity.type
_entity.pdbx_description
1 polymer ?
#
loop_
_entity_poly.entity_id
_entity_poly.type
_entity_poly.pdbx_seq_one_letter_code
_entity_poly.pdbx_strand_id
1 'polypeptide(L)'
;MAKALPGYGTIVVPKDREVPFGAVTPAPVGTQKLFQTSNWRVVRPVRDEEKCTKCLQCYMACPDACWVYKEEDETMEWVGDFCKGCQVCIQACTEDGALVAVPELDFEGGVVRLDKPF
;
A
#
# COMPACT_ATOMS: atom_id res chain seq x y z
N MET A 1 26.96 -7.78 8.51
CA MET A 1 26.81 -8.08 7.08
C MET A 1 25.90 -7.02 6.47
N ALA A 2 26.39 -6.34 5.44
CA ALA A 2 25.56 -5.41 4.68
C ALA A 2 24.71 -6.22 3.70
N LYS A 3 23.38 -6.11 3.78
CA LYS A 3 22.48 -6.75 2.85
C LYS A 3 22.06 -5.69 1.82
N ALA A 4 22.45 -5.88 0.59
CA ALA A 4 21.98 -5.04 -0.51
C ALA A 4 20.53 -5.41 -0.82
N LEU A 5 19.65 -4.41 -0.80
CA LEU A 5 18.26 -4.56 -1.21
C LEU A 5 18.12 -4.06 -2.65
N PRO A 6 17.40 -4.80 -3.52
CA PRO A 6 17.20 -4.38 -4.89
C PRO A 6 16.60 -2.97 -4.97
N GLY A 7 17.27 -2.06 -5.65
CA GLY A 7 16.80 -0.68 -5.86
C GLY A 7 17.15 0.35 -4.77
N TYR A 8 17.75 -0.06 -3.64
CA TYR A 8 18.01 0.86 -2.51
C TYR A 8 19.48 1.01 -2.12
N GLY A 9 20.38 0.39 -2.83
CA GLY A 9 21.80 0.39 -2.47
C GLY A 9 22.11 -0.42 -1.21
N THR A 10 23.35 -0.30 -0.74
CA THR A 10 23.81 -1.00 0.47
C THR A 10 23.52 -0.15 1.70
N ILE A 11 22.65 -0.65 2.59
CA ILE A 11 22.45 -0.01 3.89
C ILE A 11 23.55 -0.49 4.82
N VAL A 12 24.46 0.42 5.15
CA VAL A 12 25.51 0.17 6.15
C VAL A 12 24.98 0.67 7.50
N VAL A 13 24.67 -0.27 8.39
CA VAL A 13 24.37 0.04 9.78
C VAL A 13 25.69 0.05 10.55
N PRO A 14 26.14 1.17 11.11
CA PRO A 14 27.35 1.21 11.94
C PRO A 14 27.16 0.32 13.16
N LYS A 15 28.16 -0.52 13.49
CA LYS A 15 28.10 -1.48 14.60
C LYS A 15 28.17 -0.83 15.98
N ASP A 16 28.64 0.39 16.06
CA ASP A 16 29.02 1.15 17.24
C ASP A 16 28.12 2.36 17.48
N ARG A 17 26.90 2.34 16.94
CA ARG A 17 25.95 3.42 17.12
C ARG A 17 25.36 3.36 18.52
N GLU A 18 25.73 4.31 19.36
CA GLU A 18 25.03 4.55 20.62
C GLU A 18 23.59 5.01 20.33
N VAL A 19 22.62 4.33 20.93
CA VAL A 19 21.23 4.75 20.84
C VAL A 19 21.07 6.04 21.64
N PRO A 20 20.64 7.15 21.02
CA PRO A 20 20.47 8.40 21.76
C PRO A 20 19.46 8.23 22.90
N PHE A 21 19.67 8.97 23.98
CA PHE A 21 18.72 9.02 25.07
C PHE A 21 17.34 9.48 24.55
N GLY A 22 16.29 8.70 24.85
CA GLY A 22 14.95 8.93 24.31
C GLY A 22 14.49 7.87 23.29
N ALA A 23 15.27 6.80 23.08
CA ALA A 23 14.94 5.65 22.26
C ALA A 23 14.60 5.98 20.79
N VAL A 24 15.13 7.07 20.24
CA VAL A 24 15.01 7.37 18.83
C VAL A 24 16.05 6.55 18.07
N THR A 25 15.62 5.57 17.31
CA THR A 25 16.50 4.83 16.40
C THR A 25 16.79 5.70 15.19
N PRO A 26 18.00 6.21 15.00
CA PRO A 26 18.34 6.99 13.82
C PRO A 26 18.30 6.07 12.59
N ALA A 27 17.30 6.24 11.76
CA ALA A 27 17.17 5.54 10.49
C ALA A 27 17.47 6.47 9.31
N PRO A 28 18.10 5.98 8.24
CA PRO A 28 18.27 6.76 7.02
C PRO A 28 16.93 7.24 6.46
N VAL A 29 16.93 8.38 5.78
CA VAL A 29 15.74 8.90 5.10
C VAL A 29 15.22 7.85 4.10
N GLY A 30 13.92 7.63 4.09
CA GLY A 30 13.27 6.67 3.19
C GLY A 30 13.31 5.21 3.67
N THR A 31 13.72 4.94 4.91
CA THR A 31 13.75 3.57 5.48
C THR A 31 12.36 2.90 5.46
N GLN A 32 11.27 3.67 5.57
CA GLN A 32 9.91 3.14 5.46
C GLN A 32 9.64 2.44 4.13
N LYS A 33 10.36 2.77 3.05
CA LYS A 33 10.23 2.08 1.76
C LYS A 33 10.71 0.62 1.82
N LEU A 34 11.54 0.30 2.81
CA LEU A 34 12.03 -1.05 3.06
C LEU A 34 11.09 -1.88 3.93
N PHE A 35 10.11 -1.23 4.55
CA PHE A 35 9.19 -1.84 5.48
C PHE A 35 7.78 -1.82 4.91
N GLN A 36 7.42 -2.88 4.21
CA GLN A 36 6.08 -3.04 3.62
C GLN A 36 5.07 -3.27 4.73
N THR A 37 4.33 -2.23 5.09
CA THR A 37 3.35 -2.27 6.17
C THR A 37 2.02 -2.89 5.75
N SER A 38 1.92 -3.38 4.53
CA SER A 38 0.76 -4.09 3.99
C SER A 38 0.60 -5.52 4.53
N ASN A 39 1.64 -6.07 5.16
CA ASN A 39 1.68 -7.47 5.57
C ASN A 39 0.60 -7.89 6.58
N TRP A 40 0.03 -6.93 7.31
CA TRP A 40 -1.08 -7.17 8.25
C TRP A 40 -2.46 -6.76 7.73
N ARG A 41 -2.56 -6.43 6.45
CA ARG A 41 -3.83 -6.11 5.82
C ARG A 41 -4.73 -7.35 5.76
N VAL A 42 -5.99 -7.17 6.13
CA VAL A 42 -7.01 -8.24 6.10
C VAL A 42 -7.85 -8.17 4.82
N VAL A 43 -8.10 -6.95 4.35
CA VAL A 43 -8.88 -6.70 3.13
C VAL A 43 -8.16 -5.69 2.24
N ARG A 44 -8.33 -5.83 0.92
CA ARG A 44 -7.79 -4.88 -0.06
C ARG A 44 -8.90 -4.24 -0.86
N PRO A 45 -8.72 -2.99 -1.31
CA PRO A 45 -9.62 -2.38 -2.27
C PRO A 45 -9.34 -2.93 -3.68
N VAL A 46 -10.38 -3.32 -4.37
CA VAL A 46 -10.34 -3.71 -5.79
C VAL A 46 -11.23 -2.76 -6.57
N ARG A 47 -10.67 -2.18 -7.63
CA ARG A 47 -11.38 -1.23 -8.48
C ARG A 47 -11.91 -1.90 -9.74
N ASP A 48 -13.16 -1.64 -10.04
CA ASP A 48 -13.79 -1.94 -11.31
C ASP A 48 -13.60 -0.73 -12.24
N GLU A 49 -12.83 -0.92 -13.31
CA GLU A 49 -12.50 0.17 -14.23
C GLU A 49 -13.69 0.62 -15.08
N GLU A 50 -14.64 -0.28 -15.36
CA GLU A 50 -15.82 0.04 -16.16
C GLU A 50 -16.80 0.94 -15.41
N LYS A 51 -16.87 0.80 -14.07
CA LYS A 51 -17.73 1.60 -13.21
C LYS A 51 -17.06 2.87 -12.68
N CYS A 52 -15.75 2.96 -12.81
CA CYS A 52 -14.97 4.05 -12.25
C CYS A 52 -15.10 5.33 -13.07
N THR A 53 -15.69 6.39 -12.49
CA THR A 53 -15.80 7.73 -13.11
C THR A 53 -14.51 8.56 -13.01
N LYS A 54 -13.44 8.02 -12.45
CA LYS A 54 -12.16 8.72 -12.27
C LYS A 54 -12.25 10.03 -11.47
N CYS A 55 -13.16 10.09 -10.50
CA CYS A 55 -13.42 11.28 -9.68
C CYS A 55 -12.31 11.61 -8.66
N LEU A 56 -11.26 10.78 -8.54
CA LEU A 56 -10.10 10.94 -7.67
C LEU A 56 -10.39 10.93 -6.14
N GLN A 57 -11.61 10.63 -5.72
CA GLN A 57 -11.96 10.61 -4.28
C GLN A 57 -11.14 9.58 -3.50
N CYS A 58 -10.89 8.40 -4.07
CA CYS A 58 -10.05 7.38 -3.44
C CYS A 58 -8.59 7.84 -3.27
N TYR A 59 -8.08 8.63 -4.20
CA TYR A 59 -6.75 9.24 -4.13
C TYR A 59 -6.67 10.26 -2.99
N MET A 60 -7.64 11.16 -2.91
CA MET A 60 -7.69 12.22 -1.89
C MET A 60 -7.94 11.67 -0.48
N ALA A 61 -8.73 10.60 -0.37
CA ALA A 61 -9.15 10.04 0.90
C ALA A 61 -8.14 9.07 1.53
N CYS A 62 -7.14 8.59 0.77
CA CYS A 62 -6.20 7.59 1.27
C CYS A 62 -5.19 8.18 2.25
N PRO A 63 -5.16 7.76 3.54
CA PRO A 63 -4.21 8.30 4.51
C PRO A 63 -2.75 7.88 4.25
N ASP A 64 -2.54 6.76 3.56
CA ASP A 64 -1.21 6.22 3.23
C ASP A 64 -0.80 6.48 1.78
N ALA A 65 -1.55 7.32 1.05
CA ALA A 65 -1.27 7.67 -0.35
C ALA A 65 -1.04 6.45 -1.27
N CYS A 66 -1.84 5.39 -1.07
CA CYS A 66 -1.71 4.14 -1.83
C CYS A 66 -2.31 4.20 -3.24
N TRP A 67 -2.99 5.27 -3.59
CA TRP A 67 -3.50 5.52 -4.93
C TRP A 67 -2.60 6.52 -5.64
N VAL A 68 -2.18 6.22 -6.85
CA VAL A 68 -1.34 7.08 -7.68
C VAL A 68 -2.10 7.42 -8.95
N TYR A 69 -2.20 8.70 -9.25
CA TYR A 69 -2.77 9.16 -10.52
C TYR A 69 -1.67 9.27 -11.57
N LYS A 70 -1.89 8.64 -12.71
CA LYS A 70 -1.02 8.75 -13.88
C LYS A 70 -1.65 9.72 -14.87
N GLU A 71 -1.03 10.87 -15.05
CA GLU A 71 -1.52 11.93 -15.95
C GLU A 71 -1.49 11.49 -17.41
N GLU A 72 -0.52 10.65 -17.79
CA GLU A 72 -0.31 10.20 -19.17
C GLU A 72 -1.51 9.41 -19.70
N ASP A 73 -2.08 8.53 -18.88
CA ASP A 73 -3.17 7.63 -19.24
C ASP A 73 -4.51 8.03 -18.59
N GLU A 74 -4.52 9.10 -17.78
CA GLU A 74 -5.65 9.49 -16.93
C GLU A 74 -6.18 8.33 -16.08
N THR A 75 -5.27 7.47 -15.60
CA THR A 75 -5.62 6.27 -14.84
C THR A 75 -5.19 6.36 -13.38
N MET A 76 -5.88 5.60 -12.55
CA MET A 76 -5.54 5.44 -11.14
C MET A 76 -4.90 4.07 -10.93
N GLU A 77 -3.69 4.04 -10.39
CA GLU A 77 -3.02 2.82 -9.98
C GLU A 77 -3.04 2.68 -8.46
N TRP A 78 -3.31 1.46 -8.00
CA TRP A 78 -3.23 1.15 -6.58
C TRP A 78 -1.88 0.49 -6.25
N VAL A 79 -1.12 1.13 -5.35
CA VAL A 79 0.15 0.64 -4.83
C VAL A 79 -0.10 0.06 -3.44
N GLY A 80 -0.16 -1.25 -3.36
CA GLY A 80 -0.59 -1.96 -2.16
C GLY A 80 0.41 -2.05 -1.02
N ASP A 81 1.69 -1.68 -1.22
CA ASP A 81 2.81 -1.91 -0.29
C ASP A 81 2.61 -1.29 1.10
N PHE A 82 1.87 -0.19 1.16
CA PHE A 82 1.60 0.53 2.41
C PHE A 82 0.12 0.53 2.80
N CYS A 83 -0.74 -0.06 1.99
CA CYS A 83 -2.18 -0.12 2.26
C CYS A 83 -2.48 -0.99 3.49
N LYS A 84 -3.21 -0.44 4.46
CA LYS A 84 -3.64 -1.13 5.69
C LYS A 84 -5.03 -1.78 5.57
N GLY A 85 -5.72 -1.59 4.44
CA GLY A 85 -7.09 -2.09 4.28
C GLY A 85 -8.13 -1.32 5.11
N CYS A 86 -7.90 -0.05 5.39
CA CYS A 86 -8.78 0.77 6.24
C CYS A 86 -10.15 1.07 5.62
N GLN A 87 -10.33 0.80 4.32
CA GLN A 87 -11.57 0.96 3.55
C GLN A 87 -12.09 2.40 3.39
N VAL A 88 -11.35 3.42 3.83
CA VAL A 88 -11.76 4.83 3.68
C VAL A 88 -11.97 5.19 2.21
N CYS A 89 -11.13 4.69 1.31
CA CYS A 89 -11.28 4.91 -0.13
C CYS A 89 -12.59 4.33 -0.69
N ILE A 90 -13.06 3.21 -0.14
CA ILE A 90 -14.33 2.58 -0.55
C ILE A 90 -15.50 3.43 -0.09
N GLN A 91 -15.46 3.92 1.16
CA GLN A 91 -16.51 4.81 1.69
C GLN A 91 -16.54 6.17 1.00
N ALA A 92 -15.38 6.65 0.52
CA ALA A 92 -15.29 7.89 -0.22
C ALA A 92 -15.70 7.75 -1.70
N CYS A 93 -15.85 6.54 -2.22
CA CYS A 93 -16.24 6.30 -3.59
C CYS A 93 -17.70 6.73 -3.80
N THR A 94 -17.95 7.55 -4.83
CA THR A 94 -19.28 8.04 -5.17
C THR A 94 -20.08 7.05 -6.03
N GLU A 95 -19.40 6.09 -6.63
CA GLU A 95 -19.98 5.11 -7.54
C GLU A 95 -20.15 3.76 -6.85
N ASP A 96 -21.38 3.28 -6.80
CA ASP A 96 -21.71 1.99 -6.19
C ASP A 96 -21.02 0.84 -6.91
N GLY A 97 -20.24 0.07 -6.15
CA GLY A 97 -19.55 -1.11 -6.65
C GLY A 97 -18.35 -0.83 -7.57
N ALA A 98 -17.96 0.43 -7.77
CA ALA A 98 -16.73 0.76 -8.49
C ALA A 98 -15.47 0.46 -7.66
N LEU A 99 -15.59 0.44 -6.33
CA LEU A 99 -14.51 0.09 -5.42
C LEU A 99 -15.05 -0.81 -4.32
N VAL A 100 -14.55 -2.03 -4.24
CA VAL A 100 -15.03 -3.04 -3.31
C VAL A 100 -13.91 -3.57 -2.43
N ALA A 101 -14.27 -4.02 -1.21
CA ALA A 101 -13.34 -4.70 -0.31
C ALA A 101 -13.31 -6.19 -0.63
N VAL A 102 -12.11 -6.74 -0.84
CA VAL A 102 -11.90 -8.17 -1.06
C VAL A 102 -10.96 -8.69 0.02
N PRO A 103 -11.25 -9.84 0.66
CA PRO A 103 -10.34 -10.44 1.61
C PRO A 103 -8.96 -10.69 1.03
N GLU A 104 -7.91 -10.38 1.77
CA GLU A 104 -6.52 -10.54 1.30
C GLU A 104 -6.18 -11.99 0.97
N LEU A 105 -6.72 -12.94 1.74
CA LEU A 105 -6.48 -14.38 1.55
C LEU A 105 -7.11 -14.94 0.26
N ASP A 106 -8.12 -14.24 -0.28
CA ASP A 106 -8.78 -14.65 -1.51
C ASP A 106 -8.06 -14.10 -2.75
N PHE A 107 -7.00 -13.34 -2.54
CA PHE A 107 -6.27 -12.65 -3.60
C PHE A 107 -4.86 -13.22 -3.75
N GLU A 108 -4.65 -14.13 -4.69
CA GLU A 108 -3.32 -14.59 -5.08
C GLU A 108 -3.01 -14.17 -6.53
N GLY A 109 -1.95 -13.39 -6.68
CA GLY A 109 -1.43 -13.04 -8.00
C GLY A 109 -2.40 -12.29 -8.92
N GLY A 110 -3.33 -11.54 -8.35
CA GLY A 110 -4.34 -10.80 -9.10
C GLY A 110 -5.62 -11.60 -9.41
N VAL A 111 -5.71 -12.84 -8.93
CA VAL A 111 -6.91 -13.68 -9.09
C VAL A 111 -7.64 -13.77 -7.76
N VAL A 112 -8.91 -13.40 -7.74
CA VAL A 112 -9.78 -13.58 -6.56
C VAL A 112 -10.07 -15.07 -6.40
N ARG A 113 -9.69 -15.65 -5.26
CA ARG A 113 -10.08 -17.01 -4.90
C ARG A 113 -11.43 -17.00 -4.20
N LEU A 114 -12.47 -17.35 -4.92
CA LEU A 114 -13.84 -17.46 -4.39
C LEU A 114 -14.17 -18.85 -3.82
N ASP A 115 -13.24 -19.77 -3.86
CA ASP A 115 -13.42 -21.19 -3.54
C ASP A 115 -13.00 -21.59 -2.11
N LYS A 116 -12.48 -20.64 -1.32
CA LYS A 116 -12.13 -20.91 0.08
C LYS A 116 -13.22 -20.39 1.02
N PRO A 117 -13.83 -21.27 1.83
CA PRO A 117 -14.71 -20.85 2.93
C PRO A 117 -13.87 -20.16 4.02
N PHE A 118 -14.41 -19.11 4.62
CA PHE A 118 -13.85 -18.43 5.80
C PHE A 118 -13.79 -19.40 7.01
#